data_21269e42ca26b91366e0f8589b4714f1
#
_entry.id   21269e42ca26b91366e0f8589b4714f1
#
_cell.length_a   1.000
_cell.length_b   1.000
_cell.length_c   1.000
_cell.angle_alpha   90.00
_cell.angle_beta   90.00
_cell.angle_gamma   90.00
#
_symmetry.space_group_name_H-M   'P 1'
#
loop_
_entity.id
_entity.type
_entity.pdbx_description
1 polymer ?
#
loop_
_entity_poly.entity_id
_entity_poly.type
_entity_poly.pdbx_seq_one_letter_code
_entity_poly.pdbx_strand_id
1 'polypeptide(L)'
;GSTATMRFLPDGDPDNTFFWTERNIIRLEFPGVVGASPAEQRKVTVQVPCGEIYGDTCPVLTEVRPWYKDDTLKQQAGKYWKKRSYIFQGYVTNNPMEEETPENPIRRFIIGPQIFQIIKSALMDPDMEHLPTDYLNGTDFRLTKTTKGDGHADYTTSSWARKERGLDETELAAIEAHGLYDLKDFMPARPTADHYAV
;
A
#
# COMPACT_ATOMS: atom_id res chain seq x y z
N GLY A 1 17.81 6.10 -11.79
CA GLY A 1 16.58 6.05 -11.01
C GLY A 1 15.49 6.94 -11.59
N SER A 2 14.25 6.66 -11.31
CA SER A 2 13.11 7.48 -11.72
C SER A 2 12.44 8.11 -10.48
N THR A 3 11.94 9.32 -10.64
CA THR A 3 11.26 10.06 -9.57
C THR A 3 9.86 10.45 -10.03
N ALA A 4 8.85 10.11 -9.23
CA ALA A 4 7.50 10.61 -9.35
C ALA A 4 7.21 11.60 -8.22
N THR A 5 6.42 12.62 -8.49
CA THR A 5 5.94 13.54 -7.46
C THR A 5 4.45 13.30 -7.24
N MET A 6 4.06 13.16 -6.00
CA MET A 6 2.71 12.84 -5.59
C MET A 6 2.21 13.89 -4.59
N ARG A 7 0.92 14.16 -4.62
CA ARG A 7 0.23 14.93 -3.60
C ARG A 7 -0.84 14.07 -2.96
N PHE A 8 -0.66 13.73 -1.70
CA PHE A 8 -1.68 12.97 -0.96
C PHE A 8 -2.86 13.85 -0.58
N LEU A 9 -4.03 13.24 -0.56
CA LEU A 9 -5.29 13.85 -0.15
C LEU A 9 -5.83 13.15 1.08
N PRO A 10 -6.71 13.81 1.86
CA PRO A 10 -7.39 13.18 2.99
C PRO A 10 -8.24 11.98 2.55
N ASP A 11 -8.62 11.12 3.51
CA ASP A 11 -9.67 10.14 3.31
C ASP A 11 -11.02 10.84 3.12
N GLY A 12 -11.87 10.31 2.25
CA GLY A 12 -13.25 10.75 2.11
C GLY A 12 -14.12 10.41 3.34
N ASP A 13 -13.69 9.44 4.16
CA ASP A 13 -14.28 9.15 5.46
C ASP A 13 -13.84 10.20 6.49
N PRO A 14 -14.72 11.09 6.96
CA PRO A 14 -14.37 12.13 7.91
C PRO A 14 -13.97 11.60 9.30
N ASP A 15 -14.32 10.37 9.62
CA ASP A 15 -13.96 9.71 10.88
C ASP A 15 -12.55 9.17 10.88
N ASN A 16 -11.94 8.98 9.70
CA ASN A 16 -10.54 8.62 9.59
C ASN A 16 -9.65 9.86 9.72
N THR A 17 -8.96 9.99 10.84
CA THR A 17 -8.03 11.10 11.10
C THR A 17 -6.69 10.93 10.38
N PHE A 18 -6.40 9.73 9.87
CA PHE A 18 -5.25 9.44 9.00
C PHE A 18 -5.65 9.61 7.53
N PHE A 19 -4.66 9.79 6.66
CA PHE A 19 -4.89 9.84 5.22
C PHE A 19 -4.52 8.53 4.49
N TRP A 20 -4.57 7.42 5.22
CA TRP A 20 -4.37 6.07 4.71
C TRP A 20 -5.23 5.06 5.47
N THR A 21 -5.36 3.87 4.89
CA THR A 21 -6.00 2.71 5.51
C THR A 21 -5.08 1.50 5.37
N GLU A 22 -4.82 0.78 6.46
CA GLU A 22 -3.98 -0.42 6.45
C GLU A 22 -4.73 -1.60 5.83
N ARG A 23 -4.02 -2.38 5.03
CA ARG A 23 -4.50 -3.60 4.38
C ARG A 23 -3.52 -4.73 4.64
N ASN A 24 -4.04 -5.90 5.05
CA ASN A 24 -3.26 -7.10 5.34
C ASN A 24 -3.67 -8.24 4.43
N ILE A 25 -2.72 -8.76 3.66
CA ILE A 25 -2.91 -9.86 2.71
C ILE A 25 -1.92 -10.97 3.02
N ILE A 26 -2.40 -12.21 2.96
CA ILE A 26 -1.58 -13.42 3.04
C ILE A 26 -1.46 -14.01 1.64
N ARG A 27 -0.25 -14.38 1.26
CA ARG A 27 0.01 -15.09 0.01
C ARG A 27 0.17 -16.58 0.31
N LEU A 28 -0.70 -17.39 -0.27
CA LEU A 28 -0.64 -18.83 -0.21
C LEU A 28 -0.14 -19.36 -1.56
N GLU A 29 0.85 -20.24 -1.52
CA GLU A 29 1.38 -20.89 -2.72
C GLU A 29 1.11 -22.38 -2.64
N PHE A 30 0.50 -22.89 -3.69
CA PHE A 30 0.19 -24.31 -3.84
C PHE A 30 0.89 -24.86 -5.08
N PRO A 31 1.28 -26.14 -5.07
CA PRO A 31 1.62 -26.84 -6.31
C PRO A 31 0.36 -26.94 -7.15
N GLY A 32 0.36 -26.27 -8.31
CA GLY A 32 -0.77 -26.35 -9.24
C GLY A 32 -0.77 -27.70 -9.96
N VAL A 33 -1.93 -28.29 -10.13
CA VAL A 33 -2.14 -29.48 -10.98
C VAL A 33 -2.35 -29.00 -12.41
N VAL A 34 -1.25 -28.75 -13.12
CA VAL A 34 -1.31 -28.41 -14.54
C VAL A 34 -0.32 -29.29 -15.28
N GLY A 35 -0.84 -30.17 -16.12
CA GLY A 35 -0.05 -31.06 -16.95
C GLY A 35 0.28 -32.41 -16.32
N ALA A 36 0.70 -33.34 -17.16
CA ALA A 36 0.96 -34.74 -16.81
C ALA A 36 2.35 -34.96 -16.19
N SER A 37 3.25 -33.96 -16.20
CA SER A 37 4.61 -34.07 -15.69
C SER A 37 4.89 -33.04 -14.59
N PRO A 38 5.80 -33.34 -13.63
CA PRO A 38 6.20 -32.40 -12.60
C PRO A 38 6.78 -31.09 -13.16
N ALA A 39 7.39 -31.11 -14.34
CA ALA A 39 7.94 -29.92 -15.00
C ALA A 39 6.87 -28.96 -15.53
N GLU A 40 5.65 -29.44 -15.76
CA GLU A 40 4.49 -28.66 -16.21
C GLU A 40 3.64 -28.15 -15.05
N GLN A 41 3.93 -28.57 -13.83
CA GLN A 41 3.24 -28.09 -12.64
C GLN A 41 3.64 -26.64 -12.36
N ARG A 42 2.69 -25.73 -12.54
CA ARG A 42 2.85 -24.31 -12.18
C ARG A 42 2.42 -24.10 -10.75
N LYS A 43 3.21 -23.32 -10.00
CA LYS A 43 2.76 -22.85 -8.68
C LYS A 43 1.56 -21.92 -8.86
N VAL A 44 0.53 -22.20 -8.10
CA VAL A 44 -0.64 -21.32 -7.99
C VAL A 44 -0.46 -20.46 -6.75
N THR A 45 -0.53 -19.15 -6.93
CA THR A 45 -0.48 -18.18 -5.82
C THR A 45 -1.88 -17.60 -5.63
N VAL A 46 -2.40 -17.75 -4.42
CA VAL A 46 -3.68 -17.16 -4.01
C VAL A 46 -3.39 -16.08 -2.96
N GLN A 47 -4.08 -14.96 -3.07
CA GLN A 47 -4.03 -13.90 -2.07
C GLN A 47 -5.33 -13.90 -1.28
N VAL A 48 -5.22 -14.06 0.03
CA VAL A 48 -6.36 -14.04 0.94
C VAL A 48 -6.24 -12.88 1.93
N PRO A 49 -7.32 -12.17 2.24
CA PRO A 49 -7.30 -11.16 3.29
C PRO A 49 -7.01 -11.78 4.66
N CYS A 50 -6.27 -11.06 5.49
CA CYS A 50 -6.06 -11.47 6.87
C CYS A 50 -7.25 -11.04 7.74
N GLY A 51 -7.92 -11.98 8.41
CA GLY A 51 -9.08 -11.70 9.25
C GLY A 51 -8.79 -10.81 10.47
N GLU A 52 -7.55 -10.79 10.94
CA GLU A 52 -7.19 -10.00 12.13
C GLU A 52 -7.47 -8.50 11.99
N ILE A 53 -7.42 -7.95 10.76
CA ILE A 53 -7.73 -6.53 10.55
C ILE A 53 -9.22 -6.21 10.77
N TYR A 54 -10.07 -7.24 10.72
CA TYR A 54 -11.50 -7.16 10.98
C TYR A 54 -11.88 -7.61 12.41
N GLY A 55 -10.86 -7.86 13.25
CA GLY A 55 -11.05 -8.36 14.62
C GLY A 55 -11.29 -9.87 14.71
N ASP A 56 -11.10 -10.61 13.63
CA ASP A 56 -11.29 -12.05 13.58
C ASP A 56 -9.99 -12.81 13.85
N THR A 57 -10.13 -14.06 14.28
CA THR A 57 -9.00 -14.99 14.30
C THR A 57 -8.67 -15.43 12.88
N CYS A 58 -7.41 -15.27 12.48
CA CYS A 58 -6.94 -15.74 11.18
C CYS A 58 -6.40 -17.17 11.31
N PRO A 59 -7.02 -18.16 10.63
CA PRO A 59 -6.57 -19.56 10.74
C PRO A 59 -5.14 -19.75 10.28
N VAL A 60 -4.74 -19.10 9.18
CA VAL A 60 -3.37 -19.19 8.65
C VAL A 60 -2.36 -18.66 9.66
N LEU A 61 -2.60 -17.50 10.25
CA LEU A 61 -1.67 -16.94 11.25
C LEU A 61 -1.64 -17.76 12.54
N THR A 62 -2.75 -18.37 12.92
CA THR A 62 -2.81 -19.28 14.07
C THR A 62 -1.90 -20.48 13.87
N GLU A 63 -1.93 -21.06 12.66
CA GLU A 63 -1.05 -22.18 12.27
C GLU A 63 0.42 -21.76 12.17
N VAL A 64 0.68 -20.62 11.56
CA VAL A 64 2.04 -20.18 11.24
C VAL A 64 2.78 -19.58 12.45
N ARG A 65 2.06 -19.00 13.40
CA ARG A 65 2.64 -18.31 14.57
C ARG A 65 3.60 -19.18 15.40
N PRO A 66 3.29 -20.47 15.70
CA PRO A 66 4.23 -21.37 16.38
C PRO A 66 5.53 -21.63 15.59
N TRP A 67 5.49 -21.58 14.27
CA TRP A 67 6.65 -21.87 13.41
C TRP A 67 7.81 -20.90 13.63
N TYR A 68 7.55 -19.70 14.13
CA TYR A 68 8.61 -18.74 14.47
C TYR A 68 9.50 -19.19 15.65
N LYS A 69 9.04 -20.17 16.44
CA LYS A 69 9.81 -20.75 17.55
C LYS A 69 10.71 -21.90 17.10
N ASP A 70 10.53 -22.39 15.89
CA ASP A 70 11.31 -23.44 15.28
C ASP A 70 12.24 -22.86 14.21
N ASP A 71 13.54 -22.94 14.43
CA ASP A 71 14.54 -22.36 13.53
C ASP A 71 14.48 -22.97 12.12
N THR A 72 14.01 -24.22 11.97
CA THR A 72 13.86 -24.88 10.67
C THR A 72 12.65 -24.37 9.89
N LEU A 73 11.60 -23.89 10.56
CA LEU A 73 10.35 -23.42 9.99
C LEU A 73 10.25 -21.90 9.90
N LYS A 74 11.14 -21.17 10.58
CA LYS A 74 11.10 -19.70 10.68
C LYS A 74 11.07 -18.99 9.34
N GLN A 75 11.85 -19.46 8.37
CA GLN A 75 11.87 -18.89 7.02
C GLN A 75 10.53 -19.12 6.31
N GLN A 76 9.96 -20.31 6.47
CA GLN A 76 8.65 -20.65 5.91
C GLN A 76 7.52 -19.85 6.58
N ALA A 77 7.60 -19.66 7.91
CA ALA A 77 6.67 -18.80 8.63
C ALA A 77 6.61 -17.39 8.04
N GLY A 78 7.77 -16.77 7.74
CA GLY A 78 7.84 -15.46 7.11
C GLY A 78 7.19 -15.39 5.73
N LYS A 79 7.20 -16.51 4.98
CA LYS A 79 6.57 -16.61 3.67
C LYS A 79 5.04 -16.51 3.75
N TYR A 80 4.44 -17.16 4.73
CA TYR A 80 2.99 -17.22 4.94
C TYR A 80 2.46 -16.17 5.93
N TRP A 81 3.34 -15.30 6.43
CA TRP A 81 2.92 -14.20 7.29
C TRP A 81 2.18 -13.12 6.52
N LYS A 82 1.27 -12.41 7.19
CA LYS A 82 0.55 -11.29 6.59
C LYS A 82 1.50 -10.22 6.05
N LYS A 83 1.24 -9.76 4.84
CA LYS A 83 1.94 -8.64 4.21
C LYS A 83 1.11 -7.38 4.39
N ARG A 84 1.68 -6.39 5.06
CA ARG A 84 1.05 -5.09 5.26
C ARG A 84 1.23 -4.22 4.02
N SER A 85 0.19 -3.52 3.66
CA SER A 85 0.21 -2.42 2.71
C SER A 85 -0.76 -1.35 3.16
N TYR A 86 -0.66 -0.18 2.54
CA TYR A 86 -1.42 1.00 2.96
C TYR A 86 -2.05 1.63 1.73
N ILE A 87 -3.33 1.94 1.82
CA ILE A 87 -4.09 2.55 0.74
C ILE A 87 -4.12 4.04 0.97
N PHE A 88 -3.69 4.79 -0.03
CA PHE A 88 -3.69 6.25 -0.07
C PHE A 88 -4.47 6.72 -1.31
N GLN A 89 -4.82 7.99 -1.33
CA GLN A 89 -5.30 8.64 -2.53
C GLN A 89 -4.61 9.99 -2.74
N GLY A 90 -4.59 10.46 -3.98
CA GLY A 90 -4.00 11.73 -4.34
C GLY A 90 -3.71 11.89 -5.81
N TYR A 91 -2.90 12.86 -6.12
CA TYR A 91 -2.47 13.19 -7.47
C TYR A 91 -1.05 12.72 -7.75
N VAL A 92 -0.77 12.38 -9.00
CA VAL A 92 0.59 12.29 -9.53
C VAL A 92 0.85 13.57 -10.30
N THR A 93 1.63 14.48 -9.71
CA THR A 93 1.90 15.80 -10.28
C THR A 93 3.09 15.79 -11.26
N ASN A 94 3.98 14.82 -11.11
CA ASN A 94 5.04 14.51 -12.06
C ASN A 94 5.11 12.99 -12.23
N ASN A 95 4.73 12.52 -13.41
CA ASN A 95 4.74 11.11 -13.76
C ASN A 95 5.89 10.81 -14.73
N PRO A 96 6.88 9.99 -14.32
CA PRO A 96 7.96 9.58 -15.20
C PRO A 96 7.53 8.53 -16.25
N MET A 97 6.31 8.01 -16.13
CA MET A 97 5.70 7.11 -17.11
C MET A 97 4.87 7.93 -18.09
N GLU A 98 4.97 7.59 -19.37
CA GLU A 98 4.14 8.20 -20.41
C GLU A 98 2.73 7.59 -20.37
N GLU A 99 1.91 8.08 -19.46
CA GLU A 99 0.51 7.68 -19.32
C GLU A 99 -0.40 8.87 -19.51
N GLU A 100 -1.54 8.66 -20.16
CA GLU A 100 -2.60 9.65 -20.20
C GLU A 100 -3.19 9.87 -18.80
N THR A 101 -3.42 11.15 -18.47
CA THR A 101 -4.14 11.47 -17.22
C THR A 101 -5.59 11.06 -17.37
N PRO A 102 -6.14 10.19 -16.49
CA PRO A 102 -7.53 9.80 -16.56
C PRO A 102 -8.46 10.99 -16.28
N GLU A 103 -9.73 10.86 -16.69
CA GLU A 103 -10.75 11.90 -16.47
C GLU A 103 -10.86 12.30 -14.99
N ASN A 104 -10.86 11.30 -14.10
CA ASN A 104 -10.66 11.55 -12.68
C ASN A 104 -9.16 11.43 -12.35
N PRO A 105 -8.45 12.54 -12.11
CA PRO A 105 -7.01 12.50 -11.82
C PRO A 105 -6.68 12.03 -10.40
N ILE A 106 -7.68 11.91 -9.51
CA ILE A 106 -7.48 11.37 -8.16
C ILE A 106 -7.24 9.87 -8.26
N ARG A 107 -6.04 9.45 -7.91
CA ARG A 107 -5.60 8.06 -7.98
C ARG A 107 -5.53 7.44 -6.58
N ARG A 108 -5.67 6.13 -6.54
CA ARG A 108 -5.45 5.33 -5.34
C ARG A 108 -4.10 4.65 -5.44
N PHE A 109 -3.37 4.64 -4.33
CA PHE A 109 -2.04 4.03 -4.24
C PHE A 109 -2.05 2.94 -3.21
N ILE A 110 -1.42 1.80 -3.53
CA ILE A 110 -1.10 0.76 -2.56
C ILE A 110 0.38 0.86 -2.27
N ILE A 111 0.70 1.26 -1.06
CA ILE A 111 2.06 1.58 -0.63
C ILE A 111 2.56 0.51 0.34
N GLY A 112 3.76 0.00 0.08
CA GLY A 112 4.42 -0.98 0.94
C GLY A 112 5.04 -0.37 2.19
N PRO A 113 5.50 -1.22 3.14
CA PRO A 113 6.00 -0.78 4.44
C PRO A 113 7.21 0.15 4.36
N GLN A 114 8.11 -0.02 3.40
CA GLN A 114 9.31 0.80 3.27
C GLN A 114 8.96 2.27 3.02
N ILE A 115 8.13 2.53 2.02
CA ILE A 115 7.70 3.89 1.69
C ILE A 115 6.81 4.45 2.81
N PHE A 116 5.94 3.61 3.38
CA PHE A 116 5.08 4.01 4.48
C PHE A 116 5.88 4.51 5.70
N GLN A 117 6.99 3.86 6.05
CA GLN A 117 7.84 4.33 7.15
C GLN A 117 8.44 5.71 6.88
N ILE A 118 8.82 6.01 5.64
CA ILE A 118 9.30 7.32 5.25
C ILE A 118 8.19 8.37 5.41
N ILE A 119 6.98 8.05 4.95
CA ILE A 119 5.81 8.93 5.09
C ILE A 119 5.51 9.19 6.56
N LYS A 120 5.45 8.15 7.38
CA LYS A 120 5.12 8.23 8.80
C LYS A 120 6.17 8.97 9.61
N SER A 121 7.46 8.76 9.31
CA SER A 121 8.56 9.42 10.04
C SER A 121 8.48 10.93 9.95
N ALA A 122 8.10 11.46 8.78
CA ALA A 122 7.96 12.91 8.60
C ALA A 122 6.79 13.49 9.40
N LEU A 123 5.72 12.72 9.63
CA LEU A 123 4.59 13.17 10.46
C LEU A 123 4.93 13.29 11.94
N MET A 124 6.03 12.69 12.37
CA MET A 124 6.56 12.79 13.74
C MET A 124 7.55 13.95 13.90
N ASP A 125 7.87 14.64 12.80
CA ASP A 125 8.77 15.78 12.80
C ASP A 125 8.08 16.99 13.44
N PRO A 126 8.63 17.57 14.54
CA PRO A 126 8.03 18.74 15.19
C PRO A 126 8.01 19.98 14.30
N ASP A 127 8.85 20.05 13.26
CA ASP A 127 8.88 21.16 12.32
C ASP A 127 7.75 21.08 11.27
N MET A 128 6.99 19.98 11.24
CA MET A 128 5.82 19.84 10.37
C MET A 128 4.59 20.49 11.02
N GLU A 129 4.33 21.74 10.68
CA GLU A 129 3.24 22.52 11.26
C GLU A 129 1.86 22.10 10.72
N HIS A 130 1.80 21.66 9.43
CA HIS A 130 0.57 21.27 8.74
C HIS A 130 0.65 19.84 8.25
N LEU A 131 -0.50 19.17 8.20
CA LEU A 131 -0.57 17.85 7.56
C LEU A 131 -0.21 17.94 6.08
N PRO A 132 0.50 16.94 5.52
CA PRO A 132 0.83 16.93 4.10
C PRO A 132 -0.37 17.02 3.16
N THR A 133 -1.54 16.63 3.66
CA THR A 133 -2.82 16.64 2.92
C THR A 133 -3.59 17.95 3.05
N ASP A 134 -3.09 18.93 3.79
CA ASP A 134 -3.72 20.23 3.91
C ASP A 134 -3.87 20.91 2.54
N TYR A 135 -5.02 21.47 2.24
CA TYR A 135 -5.31 22.03 0.93
C TYR A 135 -4.56 23.34 0.65
N LEU A 136 -4.21 24.07 1.69
CA LEU A 136 -3.52 25.36 1.57
C LEU A 136 -2.01 25.24 1.82
N ASN A 137 -1.64 24.43 2.82
CA ASN A 137 -0.26 24.33 3.33
C ASN A 137 0.25 22.88 3.33
N GLY A 138 -0.22 22.06 2.43
CA GLY A 138 0.24 20.69 2.31
C GLY A 138 1.60 20.57 1.62
N THR A 139 2.08 19.34 1.46
CA THR A 139 3.42 19.06 0.97
C THR A 139 3.41 17.91 -0.01
N ASP A 140 4.11 18.08 -1.14
CA ASP A 140 4.29 17.02 -2.12
C ASP A 140 5.28 15.96 -1.61
N PHE A 141 5.08 14.73 -2.02
CA PHE A 141 5.97 13.62 -1.76
C PHE A 141 6.71 13.19 -3.03
N ARG A 142 8.04 13.08 -2.94
CA ARG A 142 8.89 12.62 -4.04
C ARG A 142 9.22 11.16 -3.85
N LEU A 143 8.62 10.31 -4.65
CA LEU A 143 8.89 8.90 -4.69
C LEU A 143 10.05 8.63 -5.66
N THR A 144 11.20 8.23 -5.14
CA THR A 144 12.37 7.92 -5.95
C THR A 144 12.64 6.42 -5.91
N LYS A 145 12.64 5.81 -7.09
CA LYS A 145 12.99 4.40 -7.27
C LYS A 145 14.42 4.29 -7.80
N THR A 146 15.24 3.57 -7.07
CA THR A 146 16.57 3.14 -7.49
C THR A 146 16.64 1.62 -7.51
N THR A 147 17.71 1.06 -8.03
CA THR A 147 17.93 -0.40 -8.04
C THR A 147 19.14 -0.69 -7.17
N LYS A 148 18.99 -1.59 -6.22
CA LYS A 148 20.11 -2.13 -5.43
C LYS A 148 20.99 -3.02 -6.27
N GLY A 149 22.19 -3.29 -5.78
CA GLY A 149 23.15 -4.18 -6.45
C GLY A 149 22.65 -5.62 -6.66
N ASP A 150 21.67 -6.04 -5.88
CA ASP A 150 20.97 -7.34 -5.99
C ASP A 150 19.79 -7.33 -6.98
N GLY A 151 19.54 -6.20 -7.66
CA GLY A 151 18.45 -6.03 -8.62
C GLY A 151 17.10 -5.62 -8.01
N HIS A 152 16.98 -5.57 -6.68
CA HIS A 152 15.74 -5.16 -6.03
C HIS A 152 15.52 -3.64 -6.06
N ALA A 153 14.26 -3.23 -6.16
CA ALA A 153 13.89 -1.83 -6.08
C ALA A 153 14.16 -1.28 -4.68
N ASP A 154 14.71 -0.07 -4.64
CA ASP A 154 14.97 0.69 -3.43
C ASP A 154 14.29 2.06 -3.49
N TYR A 155 13.61 2.43 -2.42
CA TYR A 155 12.87 3.69 -2.29
C TYR A 155 13.36 4.56 -1.14
N THR A 156 14.50 4.21 -0.53
CA THR A 156 15.05 4.89 0.67
C THR A 156 15.40 6.35 0.44
N THR A 157 15.61 6.77 -0.80
CA THR A 157 15.89 8.15 -1.17
C THR A 157 14.63 9.00 -1.42
N SER A 158 13.45 8.41 -1.26
CA SER A 158 12.19 9.13 -1.32
C SER A 158 12.08 10.12 -0.16
N SER A 159 11.45 11.26 -0.39
CA SER A 159 11.39 12.33 0.61
C SER A 159 10.22 13.29 0.36
N TRP A 160 9.83 13.99 1.40
CA TRP A 160 8.92 15.12 1.28
C TRP A 160 9.59 16.32 0.61
N ALA A 161 8.82 17.11 -0.13
CA ALA A 161 9.28 18.42 -0.61
C ALA A 161 9.56 19.32 0.60
N ARG A 162 10.53 20.23 0.44
CA ARG A 162 10.92 21.15 1.51
C ARG A 162 9.96 22.33 1.67
N LYS A 163 9.16 22.62 0.65
CA LYS A 163 8.20 23.72 0.65
C LYS A 163 6.80 23.22 0.66
N GLU A 164 5.98 23.85 1.48
CA GLU A 164 4.54 23.72 1.42
C GLU A 164 4.00 24.33 0.13
N ARG A 165 2.88 23.78 -0.34
CA ARG A 165 2.18 24.25 -1.52
C ARG A 165 0.68 24.04 -1.36
N GLY A 166 -0.12 25.03 -1.68
CA GLY A 166 -1.56 24.85 -1.83
C GLY A 166 -1.92 24.00 -3.04
N LEU A 167 -3.08 23.39 -3.02
CA LEU A 167 -3.66 22.76 -4.20
C LEU A 167 -3.95 23.84 -5.24
N ASP A 168 -3.70 23.55 -6.50
CA ASP A 168 -4.04 24.45 -7.60
C ASP A 168 -5.53 24.38 -7.96
N GLU A 169 -5.98 25.26 -8.83
CA GLU A 169 -7.38 25.33 -9.26
C GLU A 169 -7.86 24.02 -9.92
N THR A 170 -6.98 23.37 -10.69
CA THR A 170 -7.31 22.10 -11.37
C THR A 170 -7.49 20.97 -10.35
N GLU A 171 -6.62 20.89 -9.36
CA GLU A 171 -6.69 19.91 -8.29
C GLU A 171 -7.95 20.11 -7.42
N LEU A 172 -8.25 21.36 -7.05
CA LEU A 172 -9.47 21.69 -6.31
C LEU A 172 -10.74 21.39 -7.11
N ALA A 173 -10.76 21.73 -8.38
CA ALA A 173 -11.90 21.44 -9.27
C ALA A 173 -12.14 19.93 -9.42
N ALA A 174 -11.09 19.11 -9.46
CA ALA A 174 -11.23 17.67 -9.53
C ALA A 174 -11.81 17.07 -8.27
N ILE A 175 -11.45 17.58 -7.09
CA ILE A 175 -12.06 17.18 -5.82
C ILE A 175 -13.53 17.55 -5.79
N GLU A 176 -13.90 18.74 -6.25
CA GLU A 176 -15.29 19.18 -6.33
C GLU A 176 -16.12 18.33 -7.30
N ALA A 177 -15.56 18.00 -8.46
CA ALA A 177 -16.25 17.24 -9.48
C ALA A 177 -16.42 15.74 -9.15
N HIS A 178 -15.42 15.11 -8.55
CA HIS A 178 -15.36 13.66 -8.34
C HIS A 178 -15.51 13.25 -6.87
N GLY A 179 -15.23 14.14 -5.93
CA GLY A 179 -15.15 13.84 -4.51
C GLY A 179 -13.91 13.02 -4.13
N LEU A 180 -13.68 12.88 -2.84
CA LEU A 180 -12.66 12.02 -2.28
C LEU A 180 -13.19 10.59 -2.14
N TYR A 181 -12.35 9.60 -2.39
CA TYR A 181 -12.69 8.21 -2.13
C TYR A 181 -12.72 7.95 -0.61
N ASP A 182 -13.69 7.15 -0.17
CA ASP A 182 -13.61 6.44 1.11
C ASP A 182 -12.64 5.26 0.92
N LEU A 183 -11.48 5.32 1.57
CA LEU A 183 -10.42 4.32 1.38
C LEU A 183 -10.82 2.94 1.86
N LYS A 184 -11.76 2.83 2.79
CA LYS A 184 -12.30 1.54 3.24
C LYS A 184 -13.03 0.78 2.14
N ASP A 185 -13.59 1.46 1.14
CA ASP A 185 -14.25 0.82 0.00
C ASP A 185 -13.30 0.00 -0.87
N PHE A 186 -11.98 0.23 -0.74
CA PHE A 186 -10.93 -0.50 -1.46
C PHE A 186 -10.25 -1.57 -0.62
N MET A 187 -10.72 -1.77 0.60
CA MET A 187 -10.31 -2.91 1.40
C MET A 187 -10.87 -4.20 0.79
N PRO A 188 -10.11 -5.31 0.86
CA PRO A 188 -10.66 -6.60 0.49
C PRO A 188 -11.85 -6.92 1.39
N ALA A 189 -12.81 -7.67 0.86
CA ALA A 189 -13.94 -8.14 1.66
C ALA A 189 -13.47 -8.95 2.88
N ARG A 190 -14.22 -8.84 3.98
CA ARG A 190 -13.95 -9.66 5.19
C ARG A 190 -13.93 -11.13 4.78
N PRO A 191 -12.84 -11.87 5.09
CA PRO A 191 -12.72 -13.26 4.69
C PRO A 191 -13.72 -14.14 5.43
N THR A 192 -14.24 -15.15 4.71
CA THR A 192 -15.03 -16.23 5.27
C THR A 192 -14.19 -17.49 5.40
N ALA A 193 -14.72 -18.53 6.04
CA ALA A 193 -14.05 -19.82 6.16
C ALA A 193 -13.63 -20.41 4.81
N ASP A 194 -14.44 -20.20 3.77
CA ASP A 194 -14.18 -20.71 2.42
C ASP A 194 -12.95 -20.08 1.77
N HIS A 195 -12.61 -18.84 2.11
CA HIS A 195 -11.40 -18.20 1.62
C HIS A 195 -10.11 -18.87 2.11
N TYR A 196 -10.18 -19.62 3.21
CA TYR A 196 -9.05 -20.33 3.80
C TYR A 196 -9.07 -21.84 3.54
N ALA A 197 -10.14 -22.33 2.92
CA ALA A 197 -10.34 -23.76 2.61
C ALA A 197 -9.71 -24.20 1.27
N VAL A 198 -8.66 -23.51 0.83
CA VAL A 198 -7.99 -23.75 -0.48
C VAL A 198 -6.91 -24.81 -0.36
#